data_8a80ef239c0ac7aa894569e4afc3677f
#
_entry.id   8a80ef239c0ac7aa894569e4afc3677f
#
_cell.length_a   1.000
_cell.length_b   1.000
_cell.length_c   1.000
_cell.angle_alpha   90.00
_cell.angle_beta   90.00
_cell.angle_gamma   90.00
#
_symmetry.space_group_name_H-M   'P 1'
#
loop_
_entity.id
_entity.type
_entity.pdbx_description
1 polymer ?
#
loop_
_entity_poly.entity_id
_entity_poly.type
_entity_poly.pdbx_seq_one_letter_code
_entity_poly.pdbx_strand_id
1 'polypeptide(L)'
;MRTAFRLQFSAVDHGSKKVKNSPAFSHVEALAPASSANLGAGFDVFGVALGALFDKVSVDVVKVDKKVQLFVSGKGSEFIPTKPEKNTAGIVAEALLKASGKNCGLIINIEKGIRAGSGLGSSGASAAASALAINEALGLGFTDKELIKFAALGEIAAAGVPHADNVSASIMGFFTAIVSHEPFDVIRFPMPDNTKFVIATPEVIVETRKARSVLPKHIKLSDAVHNVARAAAFVAGVLTNNLTLIGMGMNDLIAEPYRASLIPGFFDVKKRALEAGAIGVAISGAGPSVLALVDSSKSMENRVAEAMKEGFEVNGIHCEVVIAKPGPGARIVRREEK
;
A
#
# COMPACT_ATOMS: atom_id res chain seq x y z
N MET A 1 -15.80 14.28 -17.85
CA MET A 1 -16.35 14.58 -16.54
C MET A 1 -15.27 14.34 -15.49
N ARG A 2 -14.75 15.42 -14.91
CA ARG A 2 -13.77 15.37 -13.82
C ARG A 2 -14.57 15.21 -12.52
N THR A 3 -14.83 13.99 -12.10
CA THR A 3 -15.23 13.74 -10.71
C THR A 3 -13.95 13.73 -9.89
N ALA A 4 -13.49 14.93 -9.56
CA ALA A 4 -12.44 15.10 -8.59
C ALA A 4 -12.98 14.54 -7.25
N PHE A 5 -12.35 13.51 -6.74
CA PHE A 5 -12.45 13.08 -5.37
C PHE A 5 -12.14 14.30 -4.47
N ARG A 6 -13.15 15.08 -4.16
CA ARG A 6 -13.06 16.09 -3.11
C ARG A 6 -13.25 15.33 -1.80
N LEU A 7 -12.16 14.87 -1.20
CA LEU A 7 -12.14 14.69 0.24
C LEU A 7 -12.38 16.08 0.84
N GLN A 8 -13.65 16.45 1.01
CA GLN A 8 -14.01 17.61 1.82
C GLN A 8 -13.63 17.23 3.25
N PHE A 9 -12.47 17.74 3.69
CA PHE A 9 -12.21 17.88 5.11
C PHE A 9 -13.15 18.98 5.61
N SER A 10 -14.42 18.64 5.90
CA SER A 10 -15.14 19.39 6.90
C SER A 10 -14.24 19.36 8.13
N ALA A 11 -13.97 20.53 8.70
CA ALA A 11 -13.20 20.64 9.95
C ALA A 11 -13.66 19.50 10.84
N VAL A 12 -12.75 18.57 11.17
CA VAL A 12 -13.06 17.48 12.09
C VAL A 12 -13.49 18.18 13.35
N ASP A 13 -14.77 18.06 13.69
CA ASP A 13 -15.31 18.64 14.91
C ASP A 13 -14.66 17.88 16.07
N HIS A 14 -13.52 18.42 16.51
CA HIS A 14 -12.83 17.96 17.69
C HIS A 14 -13.71 18.35 18.89
N GLY A 15 -14.70 17.51 19.21
CA GLY A 15 -15.39 17.61 20.49
C GLY A 15 -14.34 17.81 21.59
N SER A 16 -14.14 19.06 21.99
CA SER A 16 -13.38 19.65 23.10
C SER A 16 -12.31 18.81 23.82
N LYS A 17 -11.52 17.97 23.14
CA LYS A 17 -10.26 17.49 23.69
C LYS A 17 -9.26 18.64 23.61
N LYS A 18 -8.91 19.24 24.77
CA LYS A 18 -7.84 20.24 24.88
C LYS A 18 -6.55 19.61 24.35
N VAL A 19 -6.22 19.85 23.08
CA VAL A 19 -4.92 19.46 22.51
C VAL A 19 -3.87 20.26 23.29
N LYS A 20 -3.00 19.59 24.02
CA LYS A 20 -1.88 20.24 24.70
C LYS A 20 -1.07 21.01 23.66
N ASN A 21 -0.74 22.28 23.91
CA ASN A 21 0.01 23.13 22.98
C ASN A 21 1.44 22.64 22.68
N SER A 22 1.98 21.76 23.51
CA SER A 22 3.32 21.17 23.31
C SER A 22 3.23 19.85 22.52
N PRO A 23 4.25 19.51 21.72
CA PRO A 23 4.40 18.15 21.16
C PRO A 23 4.47 17.13 22.30
N ALA A 24 4.00 15.89 22.06
CA ALA A 24 4.05 14.82 23.06
C ALA A 24 5.47 14.26 23.19
N PHE A 25 6.16 14.08 22.05
CA PHE A 25 7.52 13.55 21.99
C PHE A 25 8.42 14.45 21.14
N SER A 26 9.74 14.41 21.42
CA SER A 26 10.75 15.13 20.64
C SER A 26 11.16 14.33 19.40
N HIS A 27 11.19 13.01 19.52
CA HIS A 27 11.54 12.06 18.46
C HIS A 27 10.60 10.85 18.46
N VAL A 28 10.17 10.41 17.29
CA VAL A 28 9.35 9.21 17.11
C VAL A 28 9.79 8.46 15.85
N GLU A 29 9.95 7.13 15.97
CA GLU A 29 10.18 6.26 14.82
C GLU A 29 8.98 5.33 14.61
N ALA A 30 8.58 5.16 13.35
CA ALA A 30 7.54 4.22 12.93
C ALA A 30 8.03 3.34 11.78
N LEU A 31 7.54 2.10 11.76
CA LEU A 31 7.66 1.16 10.64
C LEU A 31 6.31 0.99 9.98
N ALA A 32 6.26 0.94 8.66
CA ALA A 32 5.07 0.55 7.91
C ALA A 32 5.41 -0.53 6.88
N PRO A 33 4.57 -1.57 6.75
CA PRO A 33 4.81 -2.68 5.83
C PRO A 33 4.54 -2.28 4.38
N ALA A 34 5.19 -3.01 3.46
CA ALA A 34 4.77 -3.09 2.07
C ALA A 34 3.31 -3.56 1.98
N SER A 35 2.68 -3.24 0.89
CA SER A 35 1.31 -3.67 0.63
C SER A 35 1.11 -4.05 -0.84
N SER A 36 0.16 -4.95 -1.08
CA SER A 36 -0.35 -5.24 -2.42
C SER A 36 -1.81 -4.81 -2.50
N ALA A 37 -2.12 -3.96 -3.46
CA ALA A 37 -3.48 -3.51 -3.74
C ALA A 37 -4.12 -4.34 -4.86
N ASN A 38 -5.42 -4.20 -5.01
CA ASN A 38 -6.29 -4.85 -5.98
C ASN A 38 -6.50 -6.35 -5.74
N LEU A 39 -5.47 -7.14 -5.56
CA LEU A 39 -5.52 -8.60 -5.32
C LEU A 39 -6.38 -9.35 -6.35
N GLY A 40 -6.29 -8.94 -7.62
CA GLY A 40 -7.16 -9.39 -8.70
C GLY A 40 -8.43 -8.54 -8.78
N ALA A 41 -9.60 -9.13 -8.51
CA ALA A 41 -10.91 -8.50 -8.77
C ALA A 41 -11.27 -7.34 -7.84
N GLY A 42 -10.49 -7.05 -6.81
CA GLY A 42 -10.73 -5.94 -5.87
C GLY A 42 -10.10 -4.62 -6.28
N PHE A 43 -10.16 -4.27 -7.56
CA PHE A 43 -9.57 -3.05 -8.11
C PHE A 43 -10.01 -1.79 -7.35
N ASP A 44 -9.02 -0.99 -6.87
CA ASP A 44 -9.17 0.24 -6.05
C ASP A 44 -9.95 0.02 -4.73
N VAL A 45 -10.15 -1.24 -4.30
CA VAL A 45 -10.93 -1.61 -3.10
C VAL A 45 -10.11 -2.46 -2.12
N PHE A 46 -9.38 -3.47 -2.61
CA PHE A 46 -8.69 -4.42 -1.77
C PHE A 46 -7.22 -4.04 -1.56
N GLY A 47 -6.72 -4.31 -0.33
CA GLY A 47 -5.31 -4.22 0.01
C GLY A 47 -4.92 -5.30 1.00
N VAL A 48 -3.66 -5.74 0.95
CA VAL A 48 -3.07 -6.62 1.97
C VAL A 48 -1.70 -6.10 2.38
N ALA A 49 -1.44 -6.08 3.68
CA ALA A 49 -0.11 -5.78 4.22
C ALA A 49 0.81 -6.99 4.10
N LEU A 50 2.03 -6.77 3.65
CA LEU A 50 3.05 -7.80 3.42
C LEU A 50 4.14 -7.71 4.49
N GLY A 51 4.17 -8.67 5.41
CA GLY A 51 5.00 -8.65 6.61
C GLY A 51 6.50 -8.96 6.40
N ALA A 52 7.05 -8.75 5.20
CA ALA A 52 8.45 -9.04 4.87
C ALA A 52 9.31 -7.81 4.54
N LEU A 53 8.71 -6.73 4.07
CA LEU A 53 9.38 -5.50 3.64
C LEU A 53 8.74 -4.30 4.34
N PHE A 54 9.56 -3.36 4.80
CA PHE A 54 9.10 -2.21 5.58
C PHE A 54 9.87 -0.96 5.17
N ASP A 55 9.18 0.19 5.20
CA ASP A 55 9.83 1.51 5.29
C ASP A 55 9.87 1.94 6.76
N LYS A 56 10.96 2.60 7.14
CA LYS A 56 11.09 3.25 8.44
C LYS A 56 11.05 4.77 8.27
N VAL A 57 10.30 5.43 9.13
CA VAL A 57 10.26 6.90 9.19
C VAL A 57 10.55 7.34 10.59
N SER A 58 11.52 8.26 10.74
CA SER A 58 11.73 9.01 11.97
C SER A 58 11.29 10.45 11.82
N VAL A 59 10.70 10.99 12.87
CA VAL A 59 10.19 12.36 12.95
C VAL A 59 10.78 13.04 14.16
N ASP A 60 11.52 14.15 13.93
CA ASP A 60 12.00 15.04 14.96
C ASP A 60 11.17 16.32 14.97
N VAL A 61 10.68 16.73 16.15
CA VAL A 61 9.90 17.94 16.30
C VAL A 61 10.79 19.10 16.70
N VAL A 62 10.89 20.12 15.83
CA VAL A 62 11.73 21.30 16.03
C VAL A 62 10.91 22.55 16.35
N LYS A 63 11.41 23.39 17.29
CA LYS A 63 10.69 24.58 17.76
C LYS A 63 10.96 25.83 16.92
N VAL A 64 12.12 25.90 16.28
CA VAL A 64 12.66 27.15 15.72
C VAL A 64 12.30 27.35 14.24
N ASP A 65 12.25 26.26 13.45
CA ASP A 65 11.90 26.31 12.03
C ASP A 65 10.53 25.64 11.83
N LYS A 66 9.56 26.41 11.29
CA LYS A 66 8.18 25.93 11.07
C LYS A 66 8.03 25.12 9.78
N LYS A 67 9.14 24.68 9.20
CA LYS A 67 9.15 23.96 7.92
C LYS A 67 9.20 22.46 8.12
N VAL A 68 8.75 21.77 7.10
CA VAL A 68 8.98 20.33 6.93
C VAL A 68 10.27 20.16 6.14
N GLN A 69 11.21 19.38 6.68
CA GLN A 69 12.44 18.99 6.00
C GLN A 69 12.44 17.47 5.82
N LEU A 70 12.83 16.99 4.64
CA LEU A 70 12.83 15.58 4.29
C LEU A 70 14.21 15.10 3.88
N PHE A 71 14.58 13.95 4.41
CA PHE A 71 15.75 13.18 3.99
C PHE A 71 15.28 11.77 3.62
N VAL A 72 15.82 11.24 2.52
CA VAL A 72 15.45 9.91 2.01
C VAL A 72 16.72 9.11 1.78
N SER A 73 16.73 7.87 2.25
CA SER A 73 17.81 6.92 2.09
C SER A 73 17.27 5.51 1.80
N GLY A 74 18.13 4.56 1.44
CA GLY A 74 17.76 3.18 1.20
C GLY A 74 17.38 2.88 -0.25
N LYS A 75 16.57 1.83 -0.47
CA LYS A 75 16.30 1.25 -1.80
C LYS A 75 15.60 2.23 -2.75
N GLY A 76 16.29 2.67 -3.81
CA GLY A 76 15.73 3.55 -4.83
C GLY A 76 15.50 4.98 -4.35
N SER A 77 16.18 5.43 -3.28
CA SER A 77 16.03 6.77 -2.72
C SER A 77 16.44 7.87 -3.70
N GLU A 78 17.34 7.58 -4.63
CA GLU A 78 17.80 8.49 -5.68
C GLU A 78 16.70 8.97 -6.63
N PHE A 79 15.60 8.21 -6.73
CA PHE A 79 14.44 8.55 -7.55
C PHE A 79 13.32 9.26 -6.79
N ILE A 80 13.49 9.46 -5.47
CA ILE A 80 12.43 10.00 -4.61
C ILE A 80 12.70 11.48 -4.30
N PRO A 81 11.77 12.40 -4.65
CA PRO A 81 11.94 13.81 -4.35
C PRO A 81 12.03 14.09 -2.84
N THR A 82 12.94 15.00 -2.43
CA THR A 82 13.06 15.46 -1.04
C THR A 82 12.29 16.75 -0.77
N LYS A 83 11.71 17.38 -1.79
CA LYS A 83 10.83 18.55 -1.61
C LYS A 83 9.50 18.11 -1.03
N PRO A 84 9.04 18.69 0.10
CA PRO A 84 7.82 18.25 0.80
C PRO A 84 6.59 18.17 -0.11
N GLU A 85 6.37 19.19 -0.93
CA GLU A 85 5.21 19.28 -1.84
C GLU A 85 5.24 18.26 -3.00
N LYS A 86 6.36 17.57 -3.19
CA LYS A 86 6.55 16.52 -4.22
C LYS A 86 6.76 15.12 -3.64
N ASN A 87 6.71 15.00 -2.32
CA ASN A 87 6.96 13.74 -1.61
C ASN A 87 5.70 13.34 -0.82
N THR A 88 5.33 12.06 -0.87
CA THR A 88 4.13 11.55 -0.19
C THR A 88 4.16 11.84 1.32
N ALA A 89 5.29 11.58 1.97
CA ALA A 89 5.48 11.84 3.40
C ALA A 89 5.44 13.35 3.73
N GLY A 90 5.96 14.19 2.83
CA GLY A 90 5.93 15.64 2.98
C GLY A 90 4.53 16.21 2.94
N ILE A 91 3.71 15.79 1.96
CA ILE A 91 2.30 16.20 1.86
C ILE A 91 1.52 15.78 3.11
N VAL A 92 1.75 14.55 3.60
CA VAL A 92 1.14 14.05 4.84
C VAL A 92 1.55 14.92 6.03
N ALA A 93 2.84 15.26 6.13
CA ALA A 93 3.37 16.09 7.22
C ALA A 93 2.77 17.49 7.23
N GLU A 94 2.72 18.16 6.08
CA GLU A 94 2.10 19.48 5.95
C GLU A 94 0.61 19.45 6.31
N ALA A 95 -0.12 18.42 5.86
CA ALA A 95 -1.54 18.26 6.16
C ALA A 95 -1.78 18.05 7.67
N LEU A 96 -0.99 17.20 8.33
CA LEU A 96 -1.10 16.94 9.77
C LEU A 96 -0.65 18.13 10.61
N LEU A 97 0.42 18.83 10.25
CA LEU A 97 0.82 20.08 10.90
C LEU A 97 -0.29 21.13 10.83
N LYS A 98 -0.88 21.31 9.64
CA LYS A 98 -2.00 22.23 9.45
C LYS A 98 -3.19 21.83 10.32
N ALA A 99 -3.56 20.55 10.35
CA ALA A 99 -4.67 20.04 11.17
C ALA A 99 -4.39 20.18 12.67
N SER A 100 -3.13 20.05 13.08
CA SER A 100 -2.72 20.16 14.50
C SER A 100 -2.85 21.57 15.08
N GLY A 101 -2.78 22.61 14.26
CA GLY A 101 -2.67 23.99 14.69
C GLY A 101 -1.38 24.31 15.49
N LYS A 102 -0.44 23.36 15.59
CA LYS A 102 0.79 23.53 16.39
C LYS A 102 1.82 24.37 15.65
N ASN A 103 2.57 25.18 16.41
CA ASN A 103 3.58 26.07 15.90
C ASN A 103 4.98 25.43 16.04
N CYS A 104 5.29 24.44 15.19
CA CYS A 104 6.56 23.72 15.18
C CYS A 104 6.92 23.32 13.74
N GLY A 105 8.16 22.89 13.52
CA GLY A 105 8.62 22.23 12.30
C GLY A 105 8.84 20.75 12.52
N LEU A 106 9.06 20.02 11.42
CA LEU A 106 9.33 18.58 11.42
C LEU A 106 10.56 18.29 10.56
N ILE A 107 11.49 17.51 11.09
CA ILE A 107 12.55 16.87 10.32
C ILE A 107 12.16 15.41 10.18
N ILE A 108 12.05 14.93 8.94
CA ILE A 108 11.58 13.59 8.63
C ILE A 108 12.67 12.85 7.87
N ASN A 109 13.11 11.72 8.41
CA ASN A 109 14.03 10.83 7.72
C ASN A 109 13.28 9.57 7.30
N ILE A 110 13.34 9.25 6.01
CA ILE A 110 12.70 8.08 5.41
C ILE A 110 13.78 7.09 5.01
N GLU A 111 13.79 5.92 5.63
CA GLU A 111 14.66 4.80 5.25
C GLU A 111 13.83 3.80 4.44
N LYS A 112 14.11 3.71 3.14
CA LYS A 112 13.38 2.87 2.19
C LYS A 112 13.85 1.42 2.24
N GLY A 113 13.01 0.52 2.70
CA GLY A 113 13.19 -0.92 2.53
C GLY A 113 12.37 -1.48 1.35
N ILE A 114 11.42 -0.69 0.84
CA ILE A 114 10.53 -1.04 -0.27
C ILE A 114 10.92 -0.22 -1.49
N ARG A 115 11.32 -0.91 -2.59
CA ARG A 115 11.74 -0.25 -3.83
C ARG A 115 10.60 0.58 -4.42
N ALA A 116 10.88 1.83 -4.78
CA ALA A 116 9.92 2.70 -5.47
C ALA A 116 9.56 2.13 -6.86
N GLY A 117 8.30 2.25 -7.26
CA GLY A 117 7.82 1.76 -8.56
C GLY A 117 7.75 0.25 -8.69
N SER A 118 7.86 -0.51 -7.59
CA SER A 118 7.78 -1.97 -7.58
C SER A 118 6.34 -2.53 -7.61
N GLY A 119 5.32 -1.71 -7.38
CA GLY A 119 3.94 -2.21 -7.21
C GLY A 119 3.65 -2.77 -5.81
N LEU A 120 4.54 -2.54 -4.84
CA LEU A 120 4.42 -3.02 -3.45
C LEU A 120 4.04 -1.92 -2.46
N GLY A 121 3.34 -0.90 -2.90
CA GLY A 121 2.84 0.17 -2.04
C GLY A 121 3.94 1.01 -1.36
N SER A 122 5.12 1.17 -2.01
CA SER A 122 6.27 1.88 -1.44
C SER A 122 5.95 3.32 -1.00
N SER A 123 5.20 4.09 -1.79
CA SER A 123 4.73 5.43 -1.42
C SER A 123 3.73 5.38 -0.25
N GLY A 124 2.78 4.43 -0.31
CA GLY A 124 1.79 4.21 0.75
C GLY A 124 2.42 3.84 2.09
N ALA A 125 3.48 3.02 2.10
CA ALA A 125 4.22 2.68 3.32
C ALA A 125 4.90 3.90 3.94
N SER A 126 5.61 4.73 3.14
CA SER A 126 6.22 5.97 3.63
C SER A 126 5.15 6.95 4.15
N ALA A 127 4.00 7.08 3.44
CA ALA A 127 2.88 7.91 3.87
C ALA A 127 2.28 7.40 5.20
N ALA A 128 2.07 6.09 5.34
CA ALA A 128 1.54 5.46 6.54
C ALA A 128 2.45 5.62 7.75
N ALA A 129 3.75 5.33 7.59
CA ALA A 129 4.73 5.49 8.67
C ALA A 129 4.84 6.96 9.10
N SER A 130 4.84 7.90 8.15
CA SER A 130 4.87 9.34 8.46
C SER A 130 3.62 9.79 9.17
N ALA A 131 2.42 9.37 8.71
CA ALA A 131 1.16 9.71 9.35
C ALA A 131 1.14 9.24 10.81
N LEU A 132 1.54 8.00 11.06
CA LEU A 132 1.56 7.43 12.41
C LEU A 132 2.60 8.11 13.31
N ALA A 133 3.83 8.31 12.82
CA ALA A 133 4.90 8.94 13.59
C ALA A 133 4.57 10.40 13.97
N ILE A 134 4.00 11.17 13.03
CA ILE A 134 3.61 12.56 13.29
C ILE A 134 2.43 12.64 14.25
N ASN A 135 1.41 11.77 14.08
CA ASN A 135 0.28 11.66 14.98
C ASN A 135 0.74 11.45 16.42
N GLU A 136 1.69 10.52 16.61
CA GLU A 136 2.28 10.22 17.92
C GLU A 136 3.13 11.38 18.43
N ALA A 137 4.08 11.90 17.63
CA ALA A 137 5.00 12.97 18.03
C ALA A 137 4.24 14.24 18.45
N LEU A 138 3.19 14.58 17.74
CA LEU A 138 2.37 15.75 18.04
C LEU A 138 1.25 15.46 19.05
N GLY A 139 0.98 14.21 19.41
CA GLY A 139 -0.10 13.83 20.33
C GLY A 139 -1.48 14.21 19.80
N LEU A 140 -1.76 13.92 18.51
CA LEU A 140 -3.01 14.37 17.88
C LEU A 140 -4.19 13.46 18.21
N GLY A 141 -3.93 12.16 18.45
CA GLY A 141 -4.98 11.20 18.82
C GLY A 141 -5.92 10.83 17.67
N PHE A 142 -5.47 11.00 16.41
CA PHE A 142 -6.22 10.53 15.25
C PHE A 142 -6.30 9.01 15.22
N THR A 143 -7.45 8.51 14.83
CA THR A 143 -7.73 7.09 14.60
C THR A 143 -7.08 6.60 13.29
N ASP A 144 -6.93 5.28 13.13
CA ASP A 144 -6.42 4.69 11.88
C ASP A 144 -7.18 5.19 10.64
N LYS A 145 -8.52 5.27 10.71
CA LYS A 145 -9.34 5.75 9.57
C LYS A 145 -9.06 7.23 9.23
N GLU A 146 -8.78 8.06 10.22
CA GLU A 146 -8.40 9.45 10.00
C GLU A 146 -6.98 9.54 9.42
N LEU A 147 -6.04 8.74 9.95
CA LEU A 147 -4.69 8.67 9.41
C LEU A 147 -4.64 8.17 7.97
N ILE A 148 -5.50 7.22 7.59
CA ILE A 148 -5.65 6.76 6.20
C ILE A 148 -6.05 7.92 5.28
N LYS A 149 -6.96 8.79 5.70
CA LYS A 149 -7.35 9.97 4.91
C LYS A 149 -6.16 10.90 4.67
N PHE A 150 -5.35 11.19 5.70
CA PHE A 150 -4.14 11.99 5.55
C PHE A 150 -3.10 11.30 4.67
N ALA A 151 -2.86 10.00 4.87
CA ALA A 151 -1.90 9.25 4.07
C ALA A 151 -2.31 9.14 2.59
N ALA A 152 -3.62 9.01 2.31
CA ALA A 152 -4.15 9.00 0.94
C ALA A 152 -3.93 10.33 0.21
N LEU A 153 -3.87 11.48 0.92
CA LEU A 153 -3.48 12.75 0.29
C LEU A 153 -2.05 12.69 -0.25
N GLY A 154 -1.14 12.00 0.44
CA GLY A 154 0.23 11.79 0.00
C GLY A 154 0.29 11.08 -1.36
N GLU A 155 -0.62 10.15 -1.63
CA GLU A 155 -0.64 9.40 -2.90
C GLU A 155 -0.93 10.29 -4.13
N ILE A 156 -1.45 11.51 -3.95
CA ILE A 156 -1.61 12.49 -5.03
C ILE A 156 -0.26 12.82 -5.69
N ALA A 157 0.83 12.89 -4.91
CA ALA A 157 2.17 13.13 -5.44
C ALA A 157 2.63 12.00 -6.37
N ALA A 158 2.35 10.74 -6.01
CA ALA A 158 2.79 9.57 -6.75
C ALA A 158 1.85 9.23 -7.93
N ALA A 159 0.53 9.26 -7.71
CA ALA A 159 -0.47 8.77 -8.64
C ALA A 159 -1.33 9.86 -9.30
N GLY A 160 -1.28 11.09 -8.80
CA GLY A 160 -2.10 12.22 -9.29
C GLY A 160 -3.53 12.25 -8.73
N VAL A 161 -3.94 11.22 -8.01
CA VAL A 161 -5.24 11.09 -7.33
C VAL A 161 -5.03 10.36 -6.00
N PRO A 162 -5.86 10.62 -4.97
CA PRO A 162 -5.75 9.93 -3.71
C PRO A 162 -6.17 8.45 -3.87
N HIS A 163 -5.33 7.55 -3.40
CA HIS A 163 -5.59 6.11 -3.34
C HIS A 163 -5.50 5.66 -1.89
N ALA A 164 -6.49 4.91 -1.44
CA ALA A 164 -6.57 4.49 -0.04
C ALA A 164 -6.30 2.99 0.17
N ASP A 165 -6.27 2.18 -0.86
CA ASP A 165 -6.10 0.72 -0.79
C ASP A 165 -4.75 0.31 -0.18
N ASN A 166 -3.63 0.79 -0.73
CA ASN A 166 -2.30 0.52 -0.20
C ASN A 166 -2.09 1.13 1.19
N VAL A 167 -2.49 2.40 1.39
CA VAL A 167 -2.31 3.07 2.69
C VAL A 167 -3.18 2.46 3.78
N SER A 168 -4.40 2.00 3.45
CA SER A 168 -5.26 1.27 4.39
C SER A 168 -4.61 -0.01 4.87
N ALA A 169 -4.11 -0.83 3.95
CA ALA A 169 -3.39 -2.05 4.29
C ALA A 169 -2.12 -1.75 5.09
N SER A 170 -1.35 -0.74 4.68
CA SER A 170 -0.11 -0.37 5.35
C SER A 170 -0.35 0.17 6.78
N ILE A 171 -1.44 0.93 7.04
CA ILE A 171 -1.79 1.43 8.38
C ILE A 171 -2.42 0.33 9.23
N MET A 172 -3.48 -0.33 8.73
CA MET A 172 -4.29 -1.25 9.54
C MET A 172 -3.72 -2.68 9.60
N GLY A 173 -2.94 -3.08 8.61
CA GLY A 173 -2.41 -4.44 8.49
C GLY A 173 -3.42 -5.45 7.95
N PHE A 174 -2.93 -6.65 7.66
CA PHE A 174 -3.69 -7.78 7.15
C PHE A 174 -4.43 -7.46 5.85
N PHE A 175 -5.60 -8.07 5.62
CA PHE A 175 -6.46 -7.77 4.50
C PHE A 175 -7.39 -6.60 4.84
N THR A 176 -7.48 -5.62 3.95
CA THR A 176 -8.39 -4.48 4.06
C THR A 176 -9.27 -4.35 2.83
N ALA A 177 -10.50 -3.92 3.03
CA ALA A 177 -11.43 -3.59 1.95
C ALA A 177 -12.09 -2.24 2.21
N ILE A 178 -12.01 -1.34 1.22
CA ILE A 178 -12.70 -0.05 1.24
C ILE A 178 -14.18 -0.32 0.93
N VAL A 179 -15.06 0.06 1.83
CA VAL A 179 -16.51 -0.15 1.68
C VAL A 179 -17.26 1.10 1.26
N SER A 180 -16.67 2.28 1.52
CA SER A 180 -17.22 3.57 1.08
C SER A 180 -16.10 4.60 0.93
N HIS A 181 -16.28 5.50 -0.01
CA HIS A 181 -15.40 6.65 -0.19
C HIS A 181 -15.97 7.92 0.44
N GLU A 182 -17.29 8.06 0.51
CA GLU A 182 -17.99 9.19 1.16
C GLU A 182 -19.26 8.69 1.88
N PRO A 183 -19.28 8.73 3.24
CA PRO A 183 -18.12 8.93 4.10
C PRO A 183 -17.09 7.81 3.92
N PHE A 184 -15.78 8.14 4.07
CA PHE A 184 -14.75 7.12 3.93
C PHE A 184 -14.87 6.06 5.01
N ASP A 185 -14.94 4.80 4.58
CA ASP A 185 -14.96 3.65 5.48
C ASP A 185 -14.19 2.47 4.90
N VAL A 186 -13.51 1.75 5.78
CA VAL A 186 -12.65 0.61 5.46
C VAL A 186 -12.77 -0.44 6.58
N ILE A 187 -12.79 -1.69 6.19
CA ILE A 187 -12.81 -2.84 7.08
C ILE A 187 -11.51 -3.62 6.97
N ARG A 188 -11.12 -4.30 8.05
CA ARG A 188 -9.93 -5.15 8.14
C ARG A 188 -10.29 -6.53 8.64
N PHE A 189 -9.69 -7.54 8.03
CA PHE A 189 -9.81 -8.93 8.46
C PHE A 189 -8.44 -9.61 8.51
N PRO A 190 -8.19 -10.50 9.47
CA PRO A 190 -7.07 -11.44 9.38
C PRO A 190 -7.28 -12.33 8.15
N MET A 191 -6.19 -12.77 7.55
CA MET A 191 -6.24 -13.83 6.53
C MET A 191 -6.00 -15.20 7.18
N PRO A 192 -6.37 -16.31 6.51
CA PRO A 192 -6.08 -17.65 7.02
C PRO A 192 -4.59 -17.82 7.39
N ASP A 193 -4.29 -18.49 8.50
CA ASP A 193 -2.93 -18.61 9.05
C ASP A 193 -1.93 -19.29 8.10
N ASN A 194 -2.44 -20.17 7.23
CA ASN A 194 -1.66 -20.85 6.20
C ASN A 194 -1.49 -20.02 4.91
N THR A 195 -1.89 -18.74 4.91
CA THR A 195 -1.67 -17.84 3.77
C THR A 195 -0.22 -17.41 3.68
N LYS A 196 0.40 -17.63 2.52
CA LYS A 196 1.62 -16.94 2.12
C LYS A 196 1.47 -16.38 0.71
N PHE A 197 2.22 -15.33 0.45
CA PHE A 197 2.38 -14.74 -0.88
C PHE A 197 3.81 -14.91 -1.34
N VAL A 198 3.98 -15.38 -2.58
CA VAL A 198 5.22 -15.31 -3.32
C VAL A 198 5.14 -14.11 -4.24
N ILE A 199 6.12 -13.22 -4.14
CA ILE A 199 6.14 -11.93 -4.83
C ILE A 199 7.37 -11.90 -5.71
N ALA A 200 7.18 -11.88 -7.02
CA ALA A 200 8.26 -11.69 -8.00
C ALA A 200 8.24 -10.23 -8.50
N THR A 201 9.32 -9.52 -8.26
CA THR A 201 9.50 -8.11 -8.65
C THR A 201 10.54 -8.03 -9.76
N PRO A 202 10.13 -7.84 -11.02
CA PRO A 202 11.07 -7.72 -12.14
C PRO A 202 11.81 -6.38 -12.10
N GLU A 203 12.98 -6.33 -12.74
CA GLU A 203 13.75 -5.09 -12.94
C GLU A 203 13.16 -4.20 -14.03
N VAL A 204 11.85 -3.94 -13.91
CA VAL A 204 11.09 -3.04 -14.77
C VAL A 204 10.46 -1.98 -13.89
N ILE A 205 10.33 -0.77 -14.40
CA ILE A 205 9.64 0.33 -13.68
C ILE A 205 8.29 0.55 -14.34
N VAL A 206 7.22 0.45 -13.58
CA VAL A 206 5.87 0.79 -14.00
C VAL A 206 5.34 1.93 -13.14
N GLU A 207 5.22 3.11 -13.74
CA GLU A 207 4.64 4.26 -13.06
C GLU A 207 3.13 4.04 -12.84
N THR A 208 2.62 4.31 -11.64
CA THR A 208 1.19 4.18 -11.30
C THR A 208 0.30 5.00 -12.26
N ARG A 209 0.77 6.20 -12.65
CA ARG A 209 0.07 7.04 -13.63
C ARG A 209 -0.04 6.36 -15.00
N LYS A 210 1.03 5.68 -15.46
CA LYS A 210 1.04 4.92 -16.71
C LYS A 210 0.10 3.72 -16.62
N ALA A 211 0.18 2.94 -15.53
CA ALA A 211 -0.69 1.79 -15.29
C ALA A 211 -2.19 2.16 -15.21
N ARG A 212 -2.50 3.40 -14.82
CA ARG A 212 -3.87 3.92 -14.84
C ARG A 212 -4.30 4.41 -16.23
N SER A 213 -3.38 4.96 -17.00
CA SER A 213 -3.69 5.50 -18.34
C SER A 213 -4.07 4.42 -19.37
N VAL A 214 -3.67 3.17 -19.17
CA VAL A 214 -4.01 2.05 -20.07
C VAL A 214 -5.37 1.43 -19.79
N LEU A 215 -6.02 1.80 -18.67
CA LEU A 215 -7.32 1.26 -18.31
C LEU A 215 -8.44 1.77 -19.23
N PRO A 216 -9.42 0.93 -19.57
CA PRO A 216 -10.53 1.31 -20.42
C PRO A 216 -11.45 2.31 -19.70
N LYS A 217 -12.07 3.21 -20.46
CA LYS A 217 -13.09 4.13 -19.93
C LYS A 217 -14.46 3.47 -19.76
N HIS A 218 -14.69 2.37 -20.46
CA HIS A 218 -15.92 1.59 -20.44
C HIS A 218 -15.57 0.10 -20.40
N ILE A 219 -16.31 -0.67 -19.64
CA ILE A 219 -16.16 -2.12 -19.52
C ILE A 219 -17.44 -2.82 -19.94
N LYS A 220 -17.34 -4.07 -20.37
CA LYS A 220 -18.52 -4.90 -20.65
C LYS A 220 -19.22 -5.23 -19.34
N LEU A 221 -20.54 -5.27 -19.36
CA LEU A 221 -21.33 -5.66 -18.18
C LEU A 221 -20.97 -7.08 -17.69
N SER A 222 -20.67 -7.99 -18.62
CA SER A 222 -20.19 -9.34 -18.29
C SER A 222 -18.92 -9.33 -17.44
N ASP A 223 -17.98 -8.45 -17.77
CA ASP A 223 -16.69 -8.35 -17.05
C ASP A 223 -16.89 -7.73 -15.67
N ALA A 224 -17.82 -6.75 -15.57
CA ALA A 224 -18.22 -6.20 -14.27
C ALA A 224 -18.86 -7.27 -13.38
N VAL A 225 -19.78 -8.06 -13.91
CA VAL A 225 -20.45 -9.17 -13.18
C VAL A 225 -19.41 -10.21 -12.75
N HIS A 226 -18.45 -10.56 -13.63
CA HIS A 226 -17.36 -11.46 -13.29
C HIS A 226 -16.55 -10.92 -12.09
N ASN A 227 -16.07 -9.68 -12.15
CA ASN A 227 -15.28 -9.09 -11.07
C ASN A 227 -16.06 -8.99 -9.75
N VAL A 228 -17.36 -8.64 -9.78
CA VAL A 228 -18.20 -8.64 -8.58
C VAL A 228 -18.26 -10.02 -7.95
N ALA A 229 -18.49 -11.07 -8.77
CA ALA A 229 -18.52 -12.45 -8.28
C ALA A 229 -17.17 -12.89 -7.70
N ARG A 230 -16.06 -12.52 -8.33
CA ARG A 230 -14.69 -12.82 -7.86
C ARG A 230 -14.33 -12.05 -6.58
N ALA A 231 -14.68 -10.78 -6.49
CA ALA A 231 -14.49 -10.00 -5.27
C ALA A 231 -15.29 -10.58 -4.10
N ALA A 232 -16.55 -10.96 -4.33
CA ALA A 232 -17.36 -11.64 -3.31
C ALA A 232 -16.74 -12.98 -2.88
N ALA A 233 -16.22 -13.79 -3.82
CA ALA A 233 -15.54 -15.05 -3.52
C ALA A 233 -14.26 -14.79 -2.68
N PHE A 234 -13.49 -13.75 -2.98
CA PHE A 234 -12.30 -13.38 -2.20
C PHE A 234 -12.66 -13.09 -0.74
N VAL A 235 -13.63 -12.20 -0.51
CA VAL A 235 -14.06 -11.84 0.85
C VAL A 235 -14.67 -13.06 1.57
N ALA A 236 -15.50 -13.84 0.92
CA ALA A 236 -16.03 -15.08 1.48
C ALA A 236 -14.91 -16.04 1.87
N GLY A 237 -13.89 -16.19 1.01
CA GLY A 237 -12.72 -17.02 1.29
C GLY A 237 -11.94 -16.56 2.52
N VAL A 238 -11.74 -15.25 2.69
CA VAL A 238 -11.10 -14.69 3.88
C VAL A 238 -11.91 -15.00 5.14
N LEU A 239 -13.22 -14.76 5.11
CA LEU A 239 -14.11 -14.97 6.26
C LEU A 239 -14.30 -16.45 6.64
N THR A 240 -14.20 -17.36 5.67
CA THR A 240 -14.39 -18.81 5.88
C THR A 240 -13.08 -19.60 5.91
N ASN A 241 -11.94 -18.92 5.93
CA ASN A 241 -10.60 -19.53 5.88
C ASN A 241 -10.41 -20.48 4.68
N ASN A 242 -10.96 -20.11 3.52
CA ASN A 242 -10.93 -20.92 2.29
C ASN A 242 -10.01 -20.31 1.24
N LEU A 243 -8.76 -20.78 1.17
CA LEU A 243 -7.76 -20.29 0.21
C LEU A 243 -8.16 -20.50 -1.25
N THR A 244 -8.95 -21.53 -1.56
CA THR A 244 -9.44 -21.77 -2.93
C THR A 244 -10.36 -20.64 -3.38
N LEU A 245 -11.28 -20.18 -2.53
CA LEU A 245 -12.15 -19.03 -2.83
C LEU A 245 -11.35 -17.74 -2.96
N ILE A 246 -10.32 -17.54 -2.09
CA ILE A 246 -9.43 -16.39 -2.20
C ILE A 246 -8.72 -16.41 -3.56
N GLY A 247 -8.13 -17.55 -3.96
CA GLY A 247 -7.44 -17.68 -5.24
C GLY A 247 -8.37 -17.47 -6.44
N MET A 248 -9.61 -17.97 -6.39
CA MET A 248 -10.64 -17.67 -7.41
C MET A 248 -10.89 -16.16 -7.53
N GLY A 249 -10.89 -15.45 -6.40
CA GLY A 249 -11.05 -14.00 -6.35
C GLY A 249 -9.89 -13.20 -6.92
N MET A 250 -8.72 -13.81 -7.13
CA MET A 250 -7.56 -13.16 -7.75
C MET A 250 -7.62 -13.10 -9.28
N ASN A 251 -8.72 -13.50 -9.89
CA ASN A 251 -8.95 -13.41 -11.33
C ASN A 251 -9.69 -12.12 -11.67
N ASP A 252 -9.07 -11.26 -12.49
CA ASP A 252 -9.55 -9.92 -12.86
C ASP A 252 -9.70 -9.78 -14.37
N LEU A 253 -10.83 -9.25 -14.82
CA LEU A 253 -11.11 -8.92 -16.22
C LEU A 253 -11.16 -7.40 -16.48
N ILE A 254 -10.98 -6.56 -15.45
CA ILE A 254 -11.13 -5.10 -15.57
C ILE A 254 -9.79 -4.39 -15.70
N ALA A 255 -8.79 -4.72 -14.89
CA ALA A 255 -7.51 -4.03 -14.88
C ALA A 255 -6.34 -4.89 -15.38
N GLU A 256 -6.26 -6.16 -14.96
CA GLU A 256 -5.17 -7.06 -15.30
C GLU A 256 -4.96 -7.22 -16.82
N PRO A 257 -5.98 -7.42 -17.68
CA PRO A 257 -5.77 -7.60 -19.11
C PRO A 257 -5.06 -6.42 -19.79
N TYR A 258 -5.26 -5.21 -19.29
CA TYR A 258 -4.65 -4.01 -19.84
C TYR A 258 -3.27 -3.73 -19.25
N ARG A 259 -3.08 -3.98 -17.94
CA ARG A 259 -1.80 -3.78 -17.25
C ARG A 259 -0.76 -4.84 -17.59
N ALA A 260 -1.19 -6.05 -17.95
CA ALA A 260 -0.31 -7.16 -18.34
C ALA A 260 0.68 -6.77 -19.45
N SER A 261 0.26 -5.92 -20.39
CA SER A 261 1.12 -5.41 -21.47
C SER A 261 2.28 -4.54 -20.99
N LEU A 262 2.20 -3.99 -19.77
CA LEU A 262 3.26 -3.19 -19.15
C LEU A 262 4.30 -4.04 -18.40
N ILE A 263 4.07 -5.34 -18.29
CA ILE A 263 4.89 -6.28 -17.53
C ILE A 263 5.31 -7.41 -18.48
N PRO A 264 6.45 -7.26 -19.20
CA PRO A 264 6.92 -8.32 -20.09
C PRO A 264 7.07 -9.63 -19.33
N GLY A 265 6.64 -10.74 -19.92
CA GLY A 265 6.68 -12.07 -19.29
C GLY A 265 5.54 -12.37 -18.30
N PHE A 266 4.61 -11.44 -18.06
CA PHE A 266 3.54 -11.64 -17.06
C PHE A 266 2.76 -12.96 -17.25
N PHE A 267 2.35 -13.28 -18.48
CA PHE A 267 1.55 -14.48 -18.73
C PHE A 267 2.33 -15.77 -18.51
N ASP A 268 3.63 -15.78 -18.81
CA ASP A 268 4.51 -16.92 -18.54
C ASP A 268 4.70 -17.11 -17.04
N VAL A 269 4.94 -16.03 -16.31
CA VAL A 269 5.04 -16.04 -14.85
C VAL A 269 3.74 -16.55 -14.21
N LYS A 270 2.58 -16.03 -14.64
CA LYS A 270 1.27 -16.45 -14.13
C LYS A 270 1.01 -17.93 -14.38
N LYS A 271 1.25 -18.39 -15.61
CA LYS A 271 1.08 -19.80 -16.00
C LYS A 271 1.97 -20.72 -15.17
N ARG A 272 3.27 -20.45 -15.12
CA ARG A 272 4.26 -21.26 -14.39
C ARG A 272 3.98 -21.30 -12.90
N ALA A 273 3.59 -20.16 -12.29
CA ALA A 273 3.23 -20.12 -10.87
C ALA A 273 2.03 -21.02 -10.56
N LEU A 274 0.98 -20.98 -11.38
CA LEU A 274 -0.19 -21.86 -11.21
C LEU A 274 0.16 -23.34 -11.39
N GLU A 275 0.97 -23.70 -12.40
CA GLU A 275 1.47 -25.07 -12.63
C GLU A 275 2.37 -25.56 -11.48
N ALA A 276 3.08 -24.63 -10.82
CA ALA A 276 3.91 -24.93 -9.65
C ALA A 276 3.12 -25.11 -8.34
N GLY A 277 1.82 -24.78 -8.32
CA GLY A 277 0.94 -24.98 -7.17
C GLY A 277 0.44 -23.68 -6.50
N ALA A 278 0.60 -22.53 -7.13
CA ALA A 278 -0.08 -21.31 -6.69
C ALA A 278 -1.60 -21.47 -6.82
N ILE A 279 -2.35 -20.97 -5.84
CA ILE A 279 -3.82 -21.06 -5.81
C ILE A 279 -4.45 -19.90 -6.60
N GLY A 280 -3.76 -18.78 -6.68
CA GLY A 280 -4.17 -17.60 -7.43
C GLY A 280 -2.95 -16.72 -7.72
N VAL A 281 -2.99 -15.98 -8.82
CA VAL A 281 -1.92 -15.09 -9.26
C VAL A 281 -2.51 -13.81 -9.81
N ALA A 282 -2.00 -12.67 -9.37
CA ALA A 282 -2.43 -11.35 -9.82
C ALA A 282 -1.27 -10.35 -9.91
N ILE A 283 -1.48 -9.26 -10.62
CA ILE A 283 -0.59 -8.10 -10.57
C ILE A 283 -0.72 -7.43 -9.20
N SER A 284 0.41 -7.13 -8.56
CA SER A 284 0.45 -6.38 -7.30
C SER A 284 0.27 -4.89 -7.56
N GLY A 285 -0.84 -4.33 -7.11
CA GLY A 285 -1.15 -2.91 -7.30
C GLY A 285 -1.16 -2.49 -8.76
N ALA A 286 -0.28 -1.54 -9.11
CA ALA A 286 -0.09 -1.09 -10.49
C ALA A 286 0.85 -2.01 -11.31
N GLY A 287 1.52 -2.96 -10.69
CA GLY A 287 2.68 -3.67 -11.18
C GLY A 287 3.99 -2.90 -10.93
N PRO A 288 5.14 -3.42 -11.36
CA PRO A 288 5.34 -4.64 -12.15
C PRO A 288 5.38 -5.94 -11.33
N SER A 289 5.38 -5.87 -10.00
CA SER A 289 5.38 -7.10 -9.19
C SER A 289 4.18 -7.97 -9.47
N VAL A 290 4.42 -9.28 -9.50
CA VAL A 290 3.40 -10.32 -9.60
C VAL A 290 3.29 -11.03 -8.25
N LEU A 291 2.07 -11.20 -7.76
CA LEU A 291 1.74 -11.79 -6.48
C LEU A 291 1.08 -13.15 -6.69
N ALA A 292 1.63 -14.21 -6.12
CA ALA A 292 1.05 -15.54 -6.12
C ALA A 292 0.62 -15.96 -4.69
N LEU A 293 -0.61 -16.39 -4.54
CA LEU A 293 -1.15 -16.97 -3.30
C LEU A 293 -0.76 -18.44 -3.19
N VAL A 294 -0.21 -18.85 -2.04
CA VAL A 294 0.15 -20.23 -1.76
C VAL A 294 -0.37 -20.67 -0.38
N ASP A 295 -0.68 -21.96 -0.29
CA ASP A 295 -1.00 -22.62 0.97
C ASP A 295 0.30 -23.11 1.62
N SER A 296 0.71 -22.48 2.71
CA SER A 296 1.96 -22.84 3.41
C SER A 296 1.93 -24.23 4.05
N SER A 297 0.75 -24.82 4.24
CA SER A 297 0.63 -26.20 4.75
C SER A 297 1.10 -27.23 3.71
N LYS A 298 1.15 -26.85 2.43
CA LYS A 298 1.62 -27.69 1.32
C LYS A 298 3.08 -27.47 0.97
N SER A 299 3.76 -26.52 1.61
CA SER A 299 5.19 -26.20 1.41
C SER A 299 5.57 -25.95 -0.07
N MET A 300 4.68 -25.30 -0.83
CA MET A 300 4.88 -25.03 -2.27
C MET A 300 5.54 -23.67 -2.55
N GLU A 301 5.77 -22.85 -1.54
CA GLU A 301 6.25 -21.47 -1.74
C GLU A 301 7.58 -21.37 -2.48
N ASN A 302 8.55 -22.24 -2.18
CA ASN A 302 9.86 -22.21 -2.86
C ASN A 302 9.75 -22.68 -4.33
N ARG A 303 8.92 -23.69 -4.59
CA ARG A 303 8.65 -24.17 -5.95
C ARG A 303 7.96 -23.09 -6.79
N VAL A 304 6.98 -22.40 -6.21
CA VAL A 304 6.30 -21.29 -6.89
C VAL A 304 7.26 -20.12 -7.11
N ALA A 305 8.14 -19.83 -6.13
CA ALA A 305 9.16 -18.79 -6.25
C ALA A 305 10.10 -19.02 -7.43
N GLU A 306 10.62 -20.23 -7.56
CA GLU A 306 11.51 -20.60 -8.68
C GLU A 306 10.77 -20.54 -10.01
N ALA A 307 9.54 -21.08 -10.08
CA ALA A 307 8.73 -21.02 -11.30
C ALA A 307 8.40 -19.58 -11.76
N MET A 308 8.15 -18.66 -10.81
CA MET A 308 7.93 -17.24 -11.11
C MET A 308 9.21 -16.57 -11.63
N LYS A 309 10.36 -16.90 -11.02
CA LYS A 309 11.67 -16.42 -11.43
C LYS A 309 12.00 -16.88 -12.86
N GLU A 310 11.90 -18.18 -13.12
CA GLU A 310 12.07 -18.75 -14.48
C GLU A 310 11.12 -18.10 -15.49
N GLY A 311 9.86 -17.79 -15.08
CA GLY A 311 8.88 -17.14 -15.94
C GLY A 311 9.33 -15.75 -16.43
N PHE A 312 10.07 -14.99 -15.61
CA PHE A 312 10.69 -13.75 -16.04
C PHE A 312 11.99 -13.98 -16.83
N GLU A 313 12.83 -14.93 -16.40
CA GLU A 313 14.13 -15.22 -17.03
C GLU A 313 14.01 -15.70 -18.49
N VAL A 314 13.00 -16.50 -18.82
CA VAL A 314 12.74 -16.91 -20.22
C VAL A 314 12.36 -15.73 -21.13
N ASN A 315 11.97 -14.60 -20.55
CA ASN A 315 11.73 -13.34 -21.24
C ASN A 315 12.92 -12.36 -21.13
N GLY A 316 14.08 -12.82 -20.65
CA GLY A 316 15.29 -12.03 -20.50
C GLY A 316 15.24 -11.00 -19.38
N ILE A 317 14.35 -11.18 -18.38
CA ILE A 317 14.13 -10.22 -17.29
C ILE A 317 14.60 -10.83 -15.98
N HIS A 318 15.48 -10.11 -15.29
CA HIS A 318 15.86 -10.46 -13.92
C HIS A 318 14.77 -10.01 -12.94
N CYS A 319 14.53 -10.81 -11.89
CA CYS A 319 13.60 -10.45 -10.84
C CYS A 319 14.09 -10.86 -9.44
N GLU A 320 13.72 -10.05 -8.45
CA GLU A 320 13.83 -10.43 -7.03
C GLU A 320 12.55 -11.17 -6.61
N VAL A 321 12.71 -12.24 -5.81
CA VAL A 321 11.56 -12.97 -5.24
C VAL A 321 11.58 -12.89 -3.73
N VAL A 322 10.43 -12.53 -3.14
CA VAL A 322 10.23 -12.46 -1.70
C VAL A 322 9.01 -13.29 -1.32
N ILE A 323 9.11 -14.05 -0.22
CA ILE A 323 7.99 -14.77 0.36
C ILE A 323 7.53 -14.00 1.59
N ALA A 324 6.25 -13.63 1.64
CA ALA A 324 5.67 -12.86 2.72
C ALA A 324 4.39 -13.50 3.26
N LYS A 325 4.14 -13.31 4.55
CA LYS A 325 2.81 -13.52 5.15
C LYS A 325 2.03 -12.20 5.19
N PRO A 326 0.70 -12.24 5.19
CA PRO A 326 -0.07 -11.10 5.65
C PRO A 326 0.43 -10.67 7.03
N GLY A 327 0.66 -9.38 7.21
CA GLY A 327 1.33 -8.87 8.42
C GLY A 327 0.57 -7.75 9.11
N PRO A 328 1.01 -7.39 10.32
CA PRO A 328 0.46 -6.24 11.05
C PRO A 328 0.74 -4.94 10.29
N GLY A 329 -0.06 -3.93 10.58
CA GLY A 329 0.08 -2.60 10.02
C GLY A 329 1.25 -1.80 10.60
N ALA A 330 1.22 -0.51 10.32
CA ALA A 330 2.19 0.44 10.80
C ALA A 330 2.24 0.44 12.33
N ARG A 331 3.45 0.61 12.89
CA ARG A 331 3.66 0.60 14.33
C ARG A 331 4.79 1.54 14.74
N ILE A 332 4.66 2.11 15.92
CA ILE A 332 5.72 2.89 16.56
C ILE A 332 6.76 1.91 17.10
N VAL A 333 8.05 2.20 16.84
CA VAL A 333 9.18 1.39 17.29
C VAL A 333 10.09 2.12 18.28
N ARG A 334 10.05 3.46 18.29
CA ARG A 334 10.81 4.28 19.24
C ARG A 334 10.08 5.57 19.56
N ARG A 335 10.21 6.03 20.81
CA ARG A 335 9.77 7.34 21.30
C ARG A 335 10.84 7.91 22.22
N GLU A 336 11.07 9.21 22.12
CA GLU A 336 11.89 9.94 23.08
C GLU A 336 11.08 11.12 23.62
N GLU A 337 10.98 11.20 24.95
CA GLU A 337 10.37 12.33 25.64
C GLU A 337 11.27 13.58 25.53
N LYS A 338 10.71 14.73 25.82
CA LYS A 338 11.41 16.02 25.85
C LYS A 338 12.27 16.18 27.07
#